data_1d24f2ea90ff90d5e17dba0186a03110
#
_entry.id   1d24f2ea90ff90d5e17dba0186a03110
#
_cell.length_a   1.000
_cell.length_b   1.000
_cell.length_c   1.000
_cell.angle_alpha   90.00
_cell.angle_beta   90.00
_cell.angle_gamma   90.00
#
_symmetry.space_group_name_H-M   'P 1'
#
loop_
_entity.id
_entity.type
_entity.pdbx_description
1 polymer ?
#
loop_
_entity_poly.entity_id
_entity_poly.type
_entity_poly.pdbx_seq_one_letter_code
_entity_poly.pdbx_strand_id
1 'polypeptide(L)'
;NQALVDCDIETERLVSRTFTLGVELLNKQELEFGSMLIDLGSEKISLGLFKNLALVHSITLPIGVNHITKDISKVCSLNLNESEAIRNNIDFLFQDNQSLFDENNHLKKIYFINSNFRKISKILILKVIKARVDEIFNTLKKQLIVPGFNLTSGISLLLVGGGFKLLNLEKYCGNFFGTNVKKKDKNDLDNKQHFKKNFDSCLGAIKIIKDGWETEAIPEKSEKSVEKRGFFAKLFWSR
;
A
#
# COMPACT_ATOMS: atom_id res chain seq x y z
N ASN A 1 6.19 -19.77 -10.29
CA ASN A 1 6.33 -20.03 -11.73
C ASN A 1 5.72 -21.36 -12.18
N GLN A 2 5.75 -22.45 -11.34
CA GLN A 2 5.25 -23.77 -11.76
C GLN A 2 3.79 -23.72 -12.27
N ALA A 3 2.89 -23.04 -11.58
CA ALA A 3 1.49 -22.92 -11.99
C ALA A 3 1.29 -22.27 -13.38
N LEU A 4 2.19 -21.39 -13.82
CA LEU A 4 2.16 -20.79 -15.14
C LEU A 4 2.67 -21.78 -16.19
N VAL A 5 3.74 -22.51 -15.86
CA VAL A 5 4.28 -23.56 -16.72
C VAL A 5 3.24 -24.68 -16.93
N ASP A 6 2.52 -25.07 -15.87
CA ASP A 6 1.46 -26.07 -15.94
C ASP A 6 0.26 -25.62 -16.80
N CYS A 7 0.15 -24.31 -17.09
CA CYS A 7 -0.84 -23.73 -18.01
C CYS A 7 -0.26 -23.36 -19.38
N ASP A 8 0.93 -23.83 -19.73
CA ASP A 8 1.64 -23.48 -20.98
C ASP A 8 1.87 -21.96 -21.15
N ILE A 9 2.06 -21.23 -20.03
CA ILE A 9 2.32 -19.80 -20.03
C ILE A 9 3.78 -19.55 -19.71
N GLU A 10 4.52 -18.98 -20.64
CA GLU A 10 5.89 -18.52 -20.43
C GLU A 10 5.92 -17.17 -19.72
N THR A 11 6.80 -17.04 -18.71
CA THR A 11 7.00 -15.79 -17.99
C THR A 11 8.17 -15.03 -18.65
N GLU A 12 7.85 -13.99 -19.40
CA GLU A 12 8.89 -13.14 -19.98
C GLU A 12 9.61 -12.30 -18.91
N ARG A 13 8.85 -11.70 -17.98
CA ARG A 13 9.40 -10.84 -16.92
C ARG A 13 8.55 -10.81 -15.67
N LEU A 14 9.23 -10.54 -14.55
CA LEU A 14 8.59 -10.23 -13.26
C LEU A 14 8.82 -8.75 -12.96
N VAL A 15 7.73 -8.01 -12.71
CA VAL A 15 7.76 -6.59 -12.39
C VAL A 15 7.23 -6.37 -10.97
N SER A 16 7.88 -5.49 -10.22
CA SER A 16 7.42 -5.14 -8.88
C SER A 16 6.04 -4.48 -8.92
N ARG A 17 5.12 -4.93 -8.07
CA ARG A 17 3.80 -4.30 -7.90
C ARG A 17 3.92 -2.82 -7.52
N THR A 18 4.86 -2.47 -6.66
CA THR A 18 5.09 -1.08 -6.25
C THR A 18 5.48 -0.22 -7.44
N PHE A 19 6.32 -0.76 -8.34
CA PHE A 19 6.73 -0.06 -9.55
C PHE A 19 5.56 0.14 -10.51
N THR A 20 4.77 -0.91 -10.80
CA THR A 20 3.61 -0.80 -11.69
C THR A 20 2.55 0.17 -11.16
N LEU A 21 2.33 0.21 -9.83
CA LEU A 21 1.44 1.18 -9.20
C LEU A 21 1.95 2.62 -9.37
N GLY A 22 3.25 2.85 -9.23
CA GLY A 22 3.87 4.15 -9.47
C GLY A 22 3.69 4.63 -10.90
N VAL A 23 3.95 3.77 -11.88
CA VAL A 23 3.77 4.08 -13.32
C VAL A 23 2.32 4.44 -13.67
N GLU A 24 1.35 3.78 -13.04
CA GLU A 24 -0.07 4.04 -13.32
C GLU A 24 -0.60 5.29 -12.61
N LEU A 25 -0.19 5.51 -11.35
CA LEU A 25 -0.88 6.42 -10.44
C LEU A 25 -0.17 7.75 -10.21
N LEU A 26 1.15 7.81 -10.42
CA LEU A 26 1.92 9.04 -10.26
C LEU A 26 2.01 9.79 -11.59
N ASN A 27 1.88 11.11 -11.53
CA ASN A 27 2.09 11.95 -12.70
C ASN A 27 3.59 12.24 -12.91
N LYS A 28 3.93 12.83 -14.06
CA LYS A 28 5.32 13.14 -14.43
C LYS A 28 6.04 13.98 -13.39
N GLN A 29 5.39 15.01 -12.86
CA GLN A 29 5.98 15.89 -11.85
C GLN A 29 6.26 15.14 -10.55
N GLU A 30 5.36 14.25 -10.11
CA GLU A 30 5.55 13.42 -8.93
C GLU A 30 6.70 12.43 -9.10
N LEU A 31 6.84 11.85 -10.29
CA LEU A 31 7.96 10.96 -10.62
C LEU A 31 9.30 11.71 -10.69
N GLU A 32 9.30 12.95 -11.20
CA GLU A 32 10.50 13.76 -11.38
C GLU A 32 10.99 14.39 -10.07
N PHE A 33 10.11 15.12 -9.36
CA PHE A 33 10.50 15.87 -8.16
C PHE A 33 10.60 15.01 -6.91
N GLY A 34 9.91 13.91 -6.89
CA GLY A 34 9.90 12.95 -5.79
C GLY A 34 8.52 12.69 -5.23
N SER A 35 8.24 11.43 -5.02
CA SER A 35 7.00 10.96 -4.40
C SER A 35 7.23 9.68 -3.62
N MET A 36 6.39 9.47 -2.63
CA MET A 36 6.30 8.26 -1.86
C MET A 36 4.94 7.59 -2.10
N LEU A 37 4.95 6.32 -2.45
CA LEU A 37 3.75 5.51 -2.61
C LEU A 37 3.74 4.45 -1.52
N ILE A 38 2.63 4.34 -0.77
CA ILE A 38 2.42 3.28 0.22
C ILE A 38 1.20 2.45 -0.20
N ASP A 39 1.43 1.17 -0.52
CA ASP A 39 0.38 0.18 -0.80
C ASP A 39 0.02 -0.57 0.49
N LEU A 40 -1.14 -0.23 1.06
CA LEU A 40 -1.67 -0.79 2.31
C LEU A 40 -2.46 -2.06 2.02
N GLY A 41 -1.75 -3.17 1.91
CA GLY A 41 -2.38 -4.48 1.72
C GLY A 41 -2.91 -5.11 3.01
N SER A 42 -3.61 -6.23 2.88
CA SER A 42 -4.18 -6.98 4.01
C SER A 42 -3.11 -7.66 4.87
N GLU A 43 -2.15 -8.35 4.26
CA GLU A 43 -1.10 -9.10 4.96
C GLU A 43 0.29 -8.46 4.84
N LYS A 44 0.49 -7.55 3.87
CA LYS A 44 1.76 -6.86 3.65
C LYS A 44 1.52 -5.42 3.25
N ILE A 45 2.48 -4.57 3.58
CA ILE A 45 2.54 -3.17 3.18
C ILE A 45 3.81 -2.99 2.35
N SER A 46 3.66 -2.36 1.18
CA SER A 46 4.81 -2.03 0.34
C SER A 46 4.94 -0.51 0.23
N LEU A 47 6.17 -0.04 0.20
CA LEU A 47 6.51 1.36 0.02
C LEU A 47 7.44 1.49 -1.17
N GLY A 48 7.22 2.49 -2.02
CA GLY A 48 8.11 2.88 -3.10
C GLY A 48 8.44 4.36 -3.02
N LEU A 49 9.72 4.68 -3.23
CA LEU A 49 10.18 6.04 -3.42
C LEU A 49 10.52 6.26 -4.88
N PHE A 50 9.94 7.29 -5.46
CA PHE A 50 10.16 7.68 -6.85
C PHE A 50 10.83 9.04 -6.89
N LYS A 51 11.85 9.20 -7.74
CA LYS A 51 12.55 10.45 -8.00
C LYS A 51 13.32 10.36 -9.31
N ASN A 52 13.45 11.46 -10.01
CA ASN A 52 14.13 11.52 -11.30
C ASN A 52 13.58 10.46 -12.28
N LEU A 53 12.25 10.32 -12.31
CA LEU A 53 11.52 9.40 -13.18
C LEU A 53 11.83 7.91 -12.93
N ALA A 54 12.38 7.55 -11.77
CA ALA A 54 12.75 6.17 -11.42
C ALA A 54 12.26 5.76 -10.03
N LEU A 55 12.02 4.45 -9.83
CA LEU A 55 11.85 3.85 -8.52
C LEU A 55 13.23 3.71 -7.85
N VAL A 56 13.56 4.64 -6.95
CA VAL A 56 14.88 4.70 -6.31
C VAL A 56 15.00 3.79 -5.09
N HIS A 57 13.87 3.46 -4.45
CA HIS A 57 13.86 2.56 -3.30
C HIS A 57 12.51 1.86 -3.18
N SER A 58 12.52 0.60 -2.76
CA SER A 58 11.31 -0.17 -2.52
C SER A 58 11.47 -1.11 -1.33
N ILE A 59 10.45 -1.14 -0.49
CA ILE A 59 10.41 -1.96 0.72
C ILE A 59 9.08 -2.69 0.77
N THR A 60 9.10 -3.91 1.29
CA THR A 60 7.87 -4.64 1.64
C THR A 60 7.98 -5.17 3.05
N LEU A 61 7.02 -4.81 3.89
CA LEU A 61 6.89 -5.31 5.25
C LEU A 61 5.87 -6.44 5.26
N PRO A 62 6.14 -7.57 5.95
CA PRO A 62 5.19 -8.68 6.11
C PRO A 62 4.14 -8.36 7.19
N ILE A 63 3.65 -7.13 7.22
CA ILE A 63 2.65 -6.62 8.16
C ILE A 63 1.65 -5.82 7.33
N GLY A 64 0.36 -6.16 7.44
CA GLY A 64 -0.72 -5.46 6.75
C GLY A 64 -1.86 -5.10 7.70
N VAL A 65 -2.94 -4.54 7.14
CA VAL A 65 -4.08 -4.07 7.95
C VAL A 65 -4.82 -5.19 8.69
N ASN A 66 -4.67 -6.45 8.26
CA ASN A 66 -5.24 -7.59 8.99
C ASN A 66 -4.55 -7.83 10.33
N HIS A 67 -3.32 -7.36 10.54
CA HIS A 67 -2.68 -7.42 11.84
C HIS A 67 -3.40 -6.55 12.88
N ILE A 68 -3.97 -5.41 12.47
CA ILE A 68 -4.84 -4.60 13.33
C ILE A 68 -6.08 -5.42 13.74
N THR A 69 -6.72 -6.13 12.81
CA THR A 69 -7.85 -7.00 13.09
C THR A 69 -7.48 -8.11 14.08
N LYS A 70 -6.34 -8.77 13.84
CA LYS A 70 -5.83 -9.85 14.72
C LYS A 70 -5.52 -9.35 16.14
N ASP A 71 -5.00 -8.12 16.26
CA ASP A 71 -4.71 -7.51 17.57
C ASP A 71 -6.00 -7.16 18.33
N ILE A 72 -6.99 -6.56 17.65
CA ILE A 72 -8.31 -6.32 18.25
C ILE A 72 -8.92 -7.63 18.71
N SER A 73 -8.89 -8.68 17.85
CA SER A 73 -9.42 -10.01 18.16
C SER A 73 -8.78 -10.59 19.41
N LYS A 74 -7.45 -10.56 19.50
CA LYS A 74 -6.71 -11.11 20.65
C LYS A 74 -6.97 -10.33 21.94
N VAL A 75 -6.79 -9.01 21.90
CA VAL A 75 -6.86 -8.20 23.12
C VAL A 75 -8.30 -8.05 23.63
N CYS A 76 -9.25 -7.91 22.71
CA CYS A 76 -10.66 -7.80 23.04
C CYS A 76 -11.37 -9.16 23.08
N SER A 77 -10.69 -10.28 22.81
CA SER A 77 -11.23 -11.64 22.69
C SER A 77 -12.51 -11.69 21.83
N LEU A 78 -12.51 -10.99 20.72
CA LEU A 78 -13.55 -10.98 19.72
C LEU A 78 -13.19 -11.92 18.57
N ASN A 79 -14.17 -12.39 17.80
CA ASN A 79 -13.83 -13.11 16.58
C ASN A 79 -13.28 -12.15 15.49
N LEU A 80 -12.71 -12.71 14.42
CA LEU A 80 -12.06 -11.92 13.39
C LEU A 80 -13.06 -11.03 12.63
N ASN A 81 -14.27 -11.50 12.37
CA ASN A 81 -15.29 -10.74 11.63
C ASN A 81 -15.76 -9.52 12.45
N GLU A 82 -15.98 -9.71 13.76
CA GLU A 82 -16.32 -8.62 14.68
C GLU A 82 -15.20 -7.59 14.76
N SER A 83 -13.97 -8.05 14.85
CA SER A 83 -12.77 -7.21 14.90
C SER A 83 -12.56 -6.44 13.59
N GLU A 84 -12.86 -7.07 12.44
CA GLU A 84 -12.83 -6.43 11.14
C GLU A 84 -13.92 -5.34 11.01
N ALA A 85 -15.14 -5.61 11.49
CA ALA A 85 -16.21 -4.63 11.54
C ALA A 85 -15.81 -3.40 12.38
N ILE A 86 -15.15 -3.60 13.51
CA ILE A 86 -14.63 -2.50 14.35
C ILE A 86 -13.57 -1.73 13.58
N ARG A 87 -12.56 -2.41 13.00
CA ARG A 87 -11.50 -1.77 12.22
C ARG A 87 -12.05 -0.93 11.08
N ASN A 88 -13.05 -1.43 10.35
CA ASN A 88 -13.61 -0.75 9.18
C ASN A 88 -14.44 0.49 9.54
N ASN A 89 -14.90 0.61 10.78
CA ASN A 89 -15.72 1.72 11.27
C ASN A 89 -14.94 2.69 12.19
N ILE A 90 -13.67 2.42 12.48
CA ILE A 90 -12.87 3.30 13.33
C ILE A 90 -12.42 4.56 12.57
N ASP A 91 -12.52 5.71 13.23
CA ASP A 91 -11.91 6.95 12.78
C ASP A 91 -10.47 7.04 13.30
N PHE A 92 -9.49 7.11 12.38
CA PHE A 92 -8.08 7.18 12.71
C PHE A 92 -7.61 8.51 13.30
N LEU A 93 -8.43 9.56 13.22
CA LEU A 93 -8.21 10.77 14.02
C LEU A 93 -8.71 10.61 15.46
N PHE A 94 -9.44 9.52 15.75
CA PHE A 94 -10.00 9.19 17.05
C PHE A 94 -10.97 10.24 17.61
N GLN A 95 -11.49 11.12 16.75
CA GLN A 95 -12.37 12.23 17.14
C GLN A 95 -13.83 11.81 17.21
N ASP A 96 -14.35 11.20 16.17
CA ASP A 96 -15.74 10.75 16.08
C ASP A 96 -15.84 9.24 15.89
N ASN A 97 -16.21 8.55 16.95
CA ASN A 97 -16.42 7.11 16.97
C ASN A 97 -17.79 6.74 17.58
N GLN A 98 -18.79 7.63 17.49
CA GLN A 98 -20.13 7.41 18.04
C GLN A 98 -20.84 6.21 17.40
N SER A 99 -20.48 5.85 16.18
CA SER A 99 -21.00 4.64 15.50
C SER A 99 -20.63 3.36 16.24
N LEU A 100 -19.43 3.31 16.83
CA LEU A 100 -18.87 2.14 17.49
C LEU A 100 -19.21 2.05 18.97
N PHE A 101 -19.27 3.18 19.68
CA PHE A 101 -19.34 3.22 21.14
C PHE A 101 -20.65 3.81 21.63
N ASP A 102 -21.09 3.34 22.79
CA ASP A 102 -22.25 3.86 23.51
C ASP A 102 -21.90 5.14 24.33
N GLU A 103 -22.89 5.71 25.00
CA GLU A 103 -22.73 6.92 25.83
C GLU A 103 -21.71 6.73 26.98
N ASN A 104 -21.53 5.49 27.44
CA ASN A 104 -20.57 5.13 28.48
C ASN A 104 -19.18 4.80 27.94
N ASN A 105 -18.91 5.06 26.64
CA ASN A 105 -17.66 4.73 25.95
C ASN A 105 -17.32 3.22 25.97
N HIS A 106 -18.32 2.36 25.86
CA HIS A 106 -18.16 0.92 25.65
C HIS A 106 -18.59 0.52 24.24
N LEU A 107 -17.98 -0.55 23.72
CA LEU A 107 -18.34 -1.10 22.43
C LEU A 107 -19.80 -1.52 22.41
N LYS A 108 -20.56 -1.05 21.41
CA LYS A 108 -21.99 -1.36 21.25
C LYS A 108 -22.23 -2.85 21.05
N LYS A 109 -23.34 -3.34 21.60
CA LYS A 109 -23.74 -4.74 21.53
C LYS A 109 -23.83 -5.29 20.11
N ILE A 110 -24.16 -4.47 19.12
CA ILE A 110 -24.28 -4.86 17.70
C ILE A 110 -22.99 -5.42 17.10
N TYR A 111 -21.84 -5.15 17.68
CA TYR A 111 -20.53 -5.66 17.25
C TYR A 111 -20.20 -7.05 17.83
N PHE A 112 -21.04 -7.60 18.71
CA PHE A 112 -20.91 -8.94 19.27
C PHE A 112 -21.86 -9.88 18.54
N ILE A 113 -21.45 -10.45 17.41
CA ILE A 113 -22.29 -11.32 16.58
C ILE A 113 -22.22 -12.76 17.11
N ASN A 114 -21.02 -13.26 17.35
CA ASN A 114 -20.74 -14.63 17.79
C ASN A 114 -20.02 -14.68 19.15
N SER A 115 -19.50 -13.55 19.63
CA SER A 115 -18.84 -13.46 20.93
C SER A 115 -19.83 -13.09 22.01
N ASN A 116 -19.58 -13.58 23.24
CA ASN A 116 -20.37 -13.16 24.40
C ASN A 116 -20.21 -11.68 24.69
N PHE A 117 -21.36 -10.98 24.86
CA PHE A 117 -21.34 -9.55 25.19
C PHE A 117 -20.58 -9.27 26.49
N ARG A 118 -19.72 -8.27 26.45
CA ARG A 118 -18.99 -7.75 27.61
C ARG A 118 -18.66 -6.28 27.41
N LYS A 119 -18.37 -5.57 28.51
CA LYS A 119 -17.97 -4.17 28.47
C LYS A 119 -16.52 -4.05 27.99
N ILE A 120 -16.32 -3.62 26.75
CA ILE A 120 -15.00 -3.34 26.17
C ILE A 120 -14.89 -1.82 26.02
N SER A 121 -13.91 -1.20 26.70
CA SER A 121 -13.78 0.25 26.70
C SER A 121 -13.24 0.78 25.37
N LYS A 122 -13.73 1.95 24.95
CA LYS A 122 -13.22 2.73 23.82
C LYS A 122 -11.70 2.91 23.89
N ILE A 123 -11.19 3.27 25.06
CA ILE A 123 -9.76 3.53 25.30
C ILE A 123 -8.92 2.30 24.97
N LEU A 124 -9.36 1.09 25.34
CA LEU A 124 -8.65 -0.14 25.06
C LEU A 124 -8.53 -0.37 23.54
N ILE A 125 -9.64 -0.30 22.81
CA ILE A 125 -9.68 -0.51 21.37
C ILE A 125 -8.79 0.50 20.65
N LEU A 126 -8.90 1.78 21.00
CA LEU A 126 -8.10 2.82 20.38
C LEU A 126 -6.60 2.66 20.65
N LYS A 127 -6.21 2.27 21.87
CA LYS A 127 -4.81 1.98 22.19
C LYS A 127 -4.24 0.84 21.38
N VAL A 128 -5.00 -0.25 21.20
CA VAL A 128 -4.58 -1.41 20.40
C VAL A 128 -4.35 -1.01 18.95
N ILE A 129 -5.32 -0.33 18.35
CA ILE A 129 -5.25 0.08 16.93
C ILE A 129 -4.09 1.07 16.74
N LYS A 130 -4.01 2.10 17.60
CA LYS A 130 -2.96 3.11 17.51
C LYS A 130 -1.56 2.50 17.62
N ALA A 131 -1.36 1.59 18.58
CA ALA A 131 -0.07 0.94 18.78
C ALA A 131 0.39 0.19 17.51
N ARG A 132 -0.52 -0.53 16.83
CA ARG A 132 -0.18 -1.24 15.59
C ARG A 132 0.08 -0.30 14.43
N VAL A 133 -0.70 0.75 14.26
CA VAL A 133 -0.50 1.74 13.20
C VAL A 133 0.82 2.49 13.39
N ASP A 134 1.09 2.90 14.63
CA ASP A 134 2.36 3.58 14.96
C ASP A 134 3.58 2.66 14.73
N GLU A 135 3.48 1.37 15.06
CA GLU A 135 4.52 0.39 14.78
C GLU A 135 4.80 0.26 13.28
N ILE A 136 3.74 0.13 12.47
CA ILE A 136 3.85 0.06 11.01
C ILE A 136 4.54 1.32 10.47
N PHE A 137 4.06 2.50 10.83
CA PHE A 137 4.58 3.76 10.32
C PHE A 137 5.99 4.05 10.83
N ASN A 138 6.30 3.72 12.08
CA ASN A 138 7.68 3.82 12.59
C ASN A 138 8.63 2.87 11.87
N THR A 139 8.20 1.66 11.57
CA THR A 139 9.00 0.69 10.81
C THR A 139 9.27 1.19 9.39
N LEU A 140 8.24 1.70 8.70
CA LEU A 140 8.41 2.34 7.39
C LEU A 140 9.35 3.54 7.47
N LYS A 141 9.18 4.43 8.45
CA LYS A 141 10.02 5.63 8.63
C LYS A 141 11.49 5.29 8.85
N LYS A 142 11.80 4.25 9.63
CA LYS A 142 13.18 3.77 9.84
C LYS A 142 13.83 3.29 8.54
N GLN A 143 13.07 2.75 7.62
CA GLN A 143 13.56 2.25 6.33
C GLN A 143 13.70 3.35 5.26
N LEU A 144 13.19 4.56 5.53
CA LEU A 144 13.23 5.69 4.61
C LEU A 144 14.54 6.51 4.67
N ILE A 145 15.54 6.02 5.39
CA ILE A 145 16.87 6.64 5.44
C ILE A 145 17.62 6.29 4.16
N VAL A 146 17.26 6.97 3.06
CA VAL A 146 17.88 6.77 1.74
C VAL A 146 18.71 8.00 1.39
N PRO A 147 20.00 7.84 1.06
CA PRO A 147 20.85 8.97 0.67
C PRO A 147 20.23 9.76 -0.49
N GLY A 148 20.19 11.09 -0.36
CA GLY A 148 19.64 11.98 -1.38
C GLY A 148 18.11 12.05 -1.43
N PHE A 149 17.40 11.37 -0.51
CA PHE A 149 15.95 11.46 -0.38
C PHE A 149 15.58 12.07 0.98
N ASN A 150 15.02 13.28 0.97
CA ASN A 150 14.59 13.97 2.18
C ASN A 150 13.07 14.14 2.19
N LEU A 151 12.40 13.53 3.18
CA LEU A 151 10.94 13.58 3.34
C LEU A 151 10.40 15.00 3.58
N THR A 152 11.23 15.93 4.05
CA THR A 152 10.77 17.28 4.42
C THR A 152 10.67 18.26 3.25
N SER A 153 11.11 17.89 2.05
CA SER A 153 11.23 18.80 0.90
C SER A 153 10.09 18.67 -0.13
N GLY A 154 8.84 18.77 0.31
CA GLY A 154 7.70 18.89 -0.64
C GLY A 154 7.31 17.61 -1.37
N ILE A 155 7.75 16.45 -0.90
CA ILE A 155 7.42 15.15 -1.49
C ILE A 155 5.94 14.86 -1.29
N SER A 156 5.26 14.46 -2.36
CA SER A 156 3.89 13.96 -2.27
C SER A 156 3.86 12.53 -1.76
N LEU A 157 2.89 12.20 -0.92
CA LEU A 157 2.63 10.84 -0.47
C LEU A 157 1.29 10.36 -1.04
N LEU A 158 1.31 9.21 -1.72
CA LEU A 158 0.12 8.56 -2.24
C LEU A 158 -0.17 7.29 -1.45
N LEU A 159 -1.38 7.19 -0.88
CA LEU A 159 -1.89 5.96 -0.26
C LEU A 159 -2.77 5.19 -1.23
N VAL A 160 -2.49 3.89 -1.37
CA VAL A 160 -3.24 2.96 -2.21
C VAL A 160 -3.48 1.64 -1.46
N GLY A 161 -4.16 0.69 -2.10
CA GLY A 161 -4.45 -0.63 -1.53
C GLY A 161 -5.76 -0.69 -0.75
N GLY A 162 -6.15 -1.87 -0.27
CA GLY A 162 -7.42 -2.05 0.46
C GLY A 162 -7.49 -1.30 1.80
N GLY A 163 -6.34 -1.10 2.45
CA GLY A 163 -6.24 -0.43 3.74
C GLY A 163 -6.51 1.07 3.71
N PHE A 164 -6.39 1.75 2.57
CA PHE A 164 -6.67 3.19 2.48
C PHE A 164 -8.16 3.53 2.67
N LYS A 165 -9.05 2.54 2.65
CA LYS A 165 -10.49 2.72 2.91
C LYS A 165 -10.80 3.06 4.37
N LEU A 166 -9.81 2.92 5.27
CA LEU A 166 -9.95 3.26 6.67
C LEU A 166 -10.17 4.77 6.82
N LEU A 167 -11.14 5.12 7.66
CA LEU A 167 -11.62 6.50 7.82
C LEU A 167 -10.51 7.41 8.40
N ASN A 168 -10.21 8.50 7.70
CA ASN A 168 -9.19 9.50 8.09
C ASN A 168 -7.75 8.96 8.25
N LEU A 169 -7.45 7.76 7.73
CA LEU A 169 -6.09 7.22 7.79
C LEU A 169 -5.10 8.11 7.03
N GLU A 170 -5.51 8.72 5.93
CA GLU A 170 -4.69 9.66 5.15
C GLU A 170 -4.25 10.87 5.98
N LYS A 171 -5.14 11.44 6.78
CA LYS A 171 -4.83 12.55 7.67
C LYS A 171 -3.87 12.13 8.79
N TYR A 172 -4.13 10.96 9.37
CA TYR A 172 -3.22 10.39 10.38
C TYR A 172 -1.82 10.15 9.80
N CYS A 173 -1.74 9.57 8.61
CA CYS A 173 -0.49 9.33 7.88
C CYS A 173 0.22 10.64 7.57
N GLY A 174 -0.49 11.66 7.07
CA GLY A 174 0.05 12.99 6.78
C GLY A 174 0.67 13.65 8.01
N ASN A 175 -0.02 13.61 9.14
CA ASN A 175 0.49 14.11 10.42
C ASN A 175 1.74 13.35 10.88
N PHE A 176 1.78 12.02 10.67
CA PHE A 176 2.90 11.18 11.07
C PHE A 176 4.17 11.43 10.26
N PHE A 177 4.03 11.54 8.94
CA PHE A 177 5.15 11.75 8.02
C PHE A 177 5.48 13.23 7.79
N GLY A 178 4.62 14.16 8.23
CA GLY A 178 4.81 15.61 8.03
C GLY A 178 4.67 16.03 6.57
N THR A 179 3.84 15.34 5.77
CA THR A 179 3.67 15.61 4.34
C THR A 179 2.20 15.55 3.93
N ASN A 180 1.88 16.20 2.80
CA ASN A 180 0.56 16.11 2.21
C ASN A 180 0.33 14.71 1.64
N VAL A 181 -0.77 14.07 2.07
CA VAL A 181 -1.16 12.75 1.60
C VAL A 181 -2.28 12.90 0.58
N LYS A 182 -2.03 12.37 -0.61
CA LYS A 182 -3.06 12.17 -1.61
C LYS A 182 -3.67 10.79 -1.41
N LYS A 183 -4.98 10.73 -1.47
CA LYS A 183 -5.73 9.49 -1.52
C LYS A 183 -6.22 9.34 -2.94
N LYS A 184 -6.14 8.14 -3.49
CA LYS A 184 -6.76 7.91 -4.79
C LYS A 184 -8.26 8.15 -4.67
N ASP A 185 -8.75 9.26 -5.26
CA ASP A 185 -10.15 9.65 -5.12
C ASP A 185 -11.08 8.63 -5.78
N LYS A 186 -12.20 8.38 -5.07
CA LYS A 186 -13.29 7.54 -5.60
C LYS A 186 -14.07 8.24 -6.72
N ASN A 187 -13.90 9.57 -6.86
CA ASN A 187 -14.77 10.42 -7.67
C ASN A 187 -14.29 10.68 -9.11
N ASP A 188 -13.05 10.33 -9.46
CA ASP A 188 -12.53 10.47 -10.83
C ASP A 188 -13.07 9.40 -11.81
N LEU A 189 -14.18 8.77 -11.47
CA LEU A 189 -14.69 7.62 -12.20
C LEU A 189 -16.12 7.87 -12.68
N ASP A 190 -16.24 8.29 -13.92
CA ASP A 190 -17.43 8.05 -14.73
C ASP A 190 -17.90 6.59 -14.61
N ASN A 191 -19.21 6.41 -14.52
CA ASN A 191 -19.91 5.14 -14.22
C ASN A 191 -19.53 3.92 -15.09
N LYS A 192 -18.64 4.04 -16.05
CA LYS A 192 -18.15 2.95 -16.93
C LYS A 192 -16.84 2.29 -16.46
N GLN A 193 -16.27 2.67 -15.31
CA GLN A 193 -14.92 2.24 -14.91
C GLN A 193 -14.84 1.47 -13.58
N HIS A 194 -15.90 0.80 -13.15
CA HIS A 194 -15.85 -0.06 -11.95
C HIS A 194 -14.73 -1.12 -11.99
N PHE A 195 -14.37 -1.60 -13.18
CA PHE A 195 -13.27 -2.55 -13.38
C PHE A 195 -11.88 -1.94 -13.12
N LYS A 196 -11.66 -0.65 -13.38
CA LYS A 196 -10.35 -0.01 -13.19
C LYS A 196 -9.89 0.08 -11.72
N LYS A 197 -10.81 0.10 -10.75
CA LYS A 197 -10.48 0.35 -9.33
C LYS A 197 -9.60 -0.69 -8.65
N ASN A 198 -9.61 -1.93 -9.13
CA ASN A 198 -8.89 -3.03 -8.49
C ASN A 198 -7.67 -3.51 -9.28
N PHE A 199 -7.45 -2.97 -10.48
CA PHE A 199 -6.47 -3.45 -11.45
C PHE A 199 -5.35 -2.43 -11.76
N ASP A 200 -5.14 -1.42 -10.90
CA ASP A 200 -4.11 -0.39 -11.14
C ASP A 200 -2.73 -0.98 -11.40
N SER A 201 -2.34 -2.01 -10.65
CA SER A 201 -1.06 -2.68 -10.87
C SER A 201 -0.99 -3.38 -12.24
N CYS A 202 -2.11 -3.97 -12.70
CA CYS A 202 -2.20 -4.59 -14.01
C CYS A 202 -2.18 -3.53 -15.13
N LEU A 203 -2.87 -2.42 -14.93
CA LEU A 203 -2.87 -1.30 -15.87
C LEU A 203 -1.47 -0.69 -16.00
N GLY A 204 -0.76 -0.52 -14.88
CA GLY A 204 0.63 -0.09 -14.90
C GLY A 204 1.55 -1.09 -15.62
N ALA A 205 1.34 -2.39 -15.42
CA ALA A 205 2.09 -3.41 -16.17
C ALA A 205 1.81 -3.35 -17.68
N ILE A 206 0.55 -3.19 -18.09
CA ILE A 206 0.16 -3.03 -19.49
C ILE A 206 0.80 -1.76 -20.08
N LYS A 207 0.82 -0.66 -19.33
CA LYS A 207 1.45 0.59 -19.73
C LYS A 207 2.95 0.40 -19.98
N ILE A 208 3.65 -0.29 -19.08
CA ILE A 208 5.06 -0.64 -19.24
C ILE A 208 5.29 -1.49 -20.49
N ILE A 209 4.41 -2.45 -20.78
CA ILE A 209 4.51 -3.31 -21.99
C ILE A 209 4.27 -2.47 -23.24
N LYS A 210 3.24 -1.60 -23.23
CA LYS A 210 2.85 -0.79 -24.38
C LYS A 210 3.88 0.29 -24.71
N ASP A 211 4.39 0.96 -23.71
CA ASP A 211 5.34 2.07 -23.87
C ASP A 211 6.80 1.57 -23.94
N GLY A 212 7.00 0.25 -23.77
CA GLY A 212 8.32 -0.38 -23.70
C GLY A 212 9.01 -0.13 -22.36
N TRP A 213 10.28 -0.54 -22.30
CA TRP A 213 11.13 -0.32 -21.12
C TRP A 213 11.69 1.11 -21.08
N GLU A 214 11.31 1.95 -22.00
CA GLU A 214 11.67 3.36 -22.15
C GLU A 214 10.70 4.29 -21.44
N THR A 215 9.82 3.75 -20.56
CA THR A 215 8.98 4.60 -19.72
C THR A 215 9.84 5.41 -18.78
N GLU A 216 9.43 6.63 -18.51
CA GLU A 216 10.14 7.59 -17.65
C GLU A 216 10.41 7.09 -16.21
N ALA A 217 9.79 5.99 -15.81
CA ALA A 217 9.99 5.36 -14.50
C ALA A 217 10.99 4.19 -14.53
N ILE A 218 11.58 3.88 -15.68
CA ILE A 218 12.55 2.80 -15.86
C ILE A 218 13.87 3.41 -16.30
N PRO A 219 15.00 3.10 -15.64
CA PRO A 219 16.31 3.57 -16.10
C PRO A 219 16.57 3.10 -17.52
N GLU A 220 16.95 4.01 -18.41
CA GLU A 220 17.39 3.66 -19.77
C GLU A 220 18.52 2.65 -19.70
N LYS A 221 18.41 1.57 -20.45
CA LYS A 221 19.52 0.63 -20.59
C LYS A 221 20.61 1.33 -21.39
N SER A 222 21.77 1.53 -20.78
CA SER A 222 22.91 1.99 -21.58
C SER A 222 23.15 0.98 -22.73
N GLU A 223 23.40 1.45 -23.93
CA GLU A 223 23.70 0.61 -25.10
C GLU A 223 24.76 -0.45 -24.82
N LYS A 224 25.73 -0.15 -23.95
CA LYS A 224 26.74 -1.10 -23.46
C LYS A 224 26.18 -2.32 -22.71
N SER A 225 24.99 -2.24 -22.11
CA SER A 225 24.38 -3.40 -21.44
C SER A 225 23.65 -4.35 -22.40
N VAL A 226 23.23 -3.85 -23.55
CA VAL A 226 22.61 -4.65 -24.61
C VAL A 226 23.65 -5.50 -25.35
N GLU A 227 24.84 -4.94 -25.64
CA GLU A 227 25.94 -5.69 -26.26
C GLU A 227 26.44 -6.85 -25.38
N LYS A 228 26.54 -6.64 -24.06
CA LYS A 228 26.92 -7.72 -23.12
C LYS A 228 25.90 -8.86 -23.05
N ARG A 229 24.60 -8.58 -23.22
CA ARG A 229 23.58 -9.65 -23.28
C ARG A 229 23.64 -10.44 -24.57
N GLY A 230 23.95 -9.82 -25.70
CA GLY A 230 24.15 -10.50 -26.98
C GLY A 230 25.32 -11.49 -26.95
N PHE A 231 26.38 -11.17 -26.23
CA PHE A 231 27.54 -12.05 -26.09
C PHE A 231 27.26 -13.31 -25.26
N PHE A 232 26.56 -13.16 -24.13
CA PHE A 232 26.19 -14.31 -23.28
C PHE A 232 25.07 -15.17 -23.89
N ALA A 233 24.11 -14.58 -24.56
CA ALA A 233 23.07 -15.34 -25.26
C ALA A 233 23.65 -16.22 -26.35
N LYS A 234 24.66 -15.77 -27.09
CA LYS A 234 25.35 -16.59 -28.09
C LYS A 234 26.16 -17.75 -27.49
N LEU A 235 26.65 -17.62 -26.25
CA LEU A 235 27.45 -18.66 -25.60
C LEU A 235 26.61 -19.81 -25.02
N PHE A 236 25.35 -19.57 -24.68
CA PHE A 236 24.48 -20.57 -24.03
C PHE A 236 23.43 -21.19 -24.94
N TRP A 237 23.26 -20.70 -26.19
CA TRP A 237 22.27 -21.22 -27.13
C TRP A 237 22.90 -21.80 -28.41
N SER A 238 24.19 -22.14 -28.38
CA SER A 238 24.83 -22.95 -29.44
C SER A 238 25.07 -24.38 -28.95
N ARG A 239 23.96 -25.08 -28.64
CA ARG A 239 23.92 -26.54 -28.60
C ARG A 239 22.54 -27.00 -29.04
#